data_044a95e809d7f06bc5a9636356b3c7a5
#
_entry.id   044a95e809d7f06bc5a9636356b3c7a5
#
_cell.length_a   1.000
_cell.length_b   1.000
_cell.length_c   1.000
_cell.angle_alpha   90.00
_cell.angle_beta   90.00
_cell.angle_gamma   90.00
#
_symmetry.space_group_name_H-M   'P 1'
#
loop_
_entity.id
_entity.type
_entity.pdbx_description
1 polymer ?
#
loop_
_entity_poly.entity_id
_entity_poly.type
_entity_poly.pdbx_seq_one_letter_code
_entity_poly.pdbx_strand_id
1 'polypeptide(L)' 'MTIQIRDAKPTDAAQIADFNTKMAQETESKTLDPNLIGPGVEAVLSDREKGRYWVADIDGEAAGQLLVTYEWSDWRNGMI' A
#
# COMPACT_ATOMS: atom_id res chain seq x y z
N MET A 1 8.79 -12.71 19.27
CA MET A 1 8.34 -12.14 17.99
C MET A 1 8.38 -10.62 18.10
N THR A 2 9.07 -9.98 17.19
CA THR A 2 9.17 -8.51 17.13
C THR A 2 8.34 -7.99 15.96
N ILE A 3 7.39 -7.13 16.25
CA ILE A 3 6.54 -6.48 15.24
C ILE A 3 6.92 -5.01 15.17
N GLN A 4 7.22 -4.52 13.98
CA GLN A 4 7.54 -3.12 13.75
C GLN A 4 6.67 -2.56 12.62
N ILE A 5 5.98 -1.47 12.91
CA ILE A 5 5.20 -0.75 11.91
C ILE A 5 6.05 0.43 11.43
N ARG A 6 6.22 0.55 10.13
CA ARG A 6 7.04 1.59 9.54
C ARG A 6 6.45 2.14 8.25
N ASP A 7 6.86 3.35 7.86
CA ASP A 7 6.58 3.85 6.53
C ASP A 7 7.20 2.96 5.47
N ALA A 8 6.48 2.74 4.38
CA ALA A 8 7.02 2.03 3.25
C ALA A 8 8.10 2.88 2.55
N LYS A 9 9.12 2.19 2.06
CA LYS A 9 10.22 2.79 1.30
C LYS A 9 10.05 2.45 -0.19
N PRO A 10 10.69 3.21 -1.10
CA PRO A 10 10.67 2.84 -2.52
C PRO A 10 11.10 1.41 -2.80
N THR A 11 12.02 0.87 -1.99
CA THR A 11 12.47 -0.52 -2.10
C THR A 11 11.41 -1.56 -1.75
N ASP A 12 10.31 -1.14 -1.11
CA ASP A 12 9.19 -2.03 -0.79
C ASP A 12 8.19 -2.20 -1.95
N ALA A 13 8.36 -1.44 -3.04
CA ALA A 13 7.37 -1.36 -4.12
C ALA A 13 7.00 -2.73 -4.72
N ALA A 14 8.00 -3.55 -5.01
CA ALA A 14 7.77 -4.87 -5.60
C ALA A 14 6.96 -5.79 -4.68
N GLN A 15 7.27 -5.76 -3.39
CA GLN A 15 6.57 -6.59 -2.41
C GLN A 15 5.16 -6.09 -2.15
N ILE A 16 4.94 -4.78 -2.12
CA ILE A 16 3.61 -4.19 -1.98
C ILE A 16 2.74 -4.58 -3.17
N ALA A 17 3.27 -4.49 -4.38
CA ALA A 17 2.57 -4.90 -5.59
C ALA A 17 2.23 -6.39 -5.56
N ASP A 18 3.14 -7.23 -5.08
CA ASP A 18 2.92 -8.67 -4.95
C ASP A 18 1.80 -8.98 -3.96
N PHE A 19 1.79 -8.33 -2.79
CA PHE A 19 0.71 -8.49 -1.81
C PHE A 19 -0.65 -8.07 -2.38
N ASN A 20 -0.71 -6.94 -3.09
CA ASN A 20 -1.93 -6.49 -3.74
C ASN A 20 -2.44 -7.50 -4.76
N THR A 21 -1.54 -8.05 -5.55
CA THR A 21 -1.87 -9.06 -6.56
C THR A 21 -2.45 -10.32 -5.91
N LYS A 22 -1.80 -10.82 -4.86
CA LYS A 22 -2.26 -12.01 -4.13
C LYS A 22 -3.59 -11.76 -3.43
N MET A 23 -3.75 -10.60 -2.81
CA MET A 23 -4.98 -10.25 -2.10
C MET A 23 -6.16 -10.15 -3.06
N ALA A 24 -5.98 -9.52 -4.22
CA ALA A 24 -7.03 -9.43 -5.24
C ALA A 24 -7.45 -10.80 -5.74
N GLN A 25 -6.49 -11.70 -5.94
CA GLN A 25 -6.75 -13.07 -6.35
C GLN A 25 -7.53 -13.85 -5.32
N GLU A 26 -7.15 -13.75 -4.04
CA GLU A 26 -7.75 -14.53 -2.96
C GLU A 26 -9.11 -14.02 -2.53
N THR A 27 -9.32 -12.70 -2.49
CA THR A 27 -10.54 -12.10 -1.94
C THR A 27 -11.59 -11.79 -3.00
N GLU A 28 -11.18 -11.45 -4.22
CA GLU A 28 -12.10 -10.98 -5.27
C GLU A 28 -11.98 -11.80 -6.55
N SER A 29 -11.13 -12.80 -6.60
CA SER A 29 -10.83 -13.60 -7.79
C SER A 29 -10.44 -12.72 -8.99
N LYS A 30 -9.77 -11.60 -8.72
CA LYS A 30 -9.31 -10.67 -9.73
C LYS A 30 -7.83 -10.86 -10.00
N THR A 31 -7.47 -10.75 -11.27
CA THR A 31 -6.07 -10.71 -11.69
C THR A 31 -5.69 -9.27 -11.99
N LEU A 32 -4.76 -8.72 -11.20
CA LEU A 32 -4.28 -7.36 -11.43
C LEU A 32 -3.30 -7.33 -12.59
N ASP A 33 -3.40 -6.27 -13.41
CA ASP A 33 -2.47 -6.05 -14.50
C ASP A 33 -1.11 -5.60 -13.94
N PRO A 34 -0.03 -6.37 -14.12
CA PRO A 34 1.29 -5.99 -13.61
C PRO A 34 1.82 -4.69 -14.21
N ASN A 35 1.34 -4.30 -15.40
CA ASN A 35 1.70 -3.02 -16.00
C ASN A 35 1.02 -1.82 -15.33
N LEU A 36 0.02 -2.06 -14.49
CA LEU A 36 -0.69 -1.03 -13.75
C LEU A 36 -0.35 -1.05 -12.27
N ILE A 37 -0.36 -2.22 -11.62
CA ILE A 37 -0.16 -2.29 -10.17
C ILE A 37 1.25 -1.88 -9.75
N GLY A 38 2.27 -2.31 -10.45
CA GLY A 38 3.66 -1.93 -10.13
C GLY A 38 3.87 -0.43 -10.22
N PRO A 39 3.65 0.20 -11.38
CA PRO A 39 3.73 1.66 -11.51
C PRO A 39 2.79 2.42 -10.58
N GLY A 40 1.59 1.89 -10.31
CA GLY A 40 0.63 2.49 -9.39
C GLY A 40 1.15 2.56 -7.96
N VAL A 41 1.75 1.49 -7.48
CA VAL A 41 2.38 1.45 -6.14
C VAL A 41 3.55 2.43 -6.08
N GLU A 42 4.41 2.45 -7.11
CA GLU A 42 5.54 3.37 -7.16
C GLU A 42 5.08 4.83 -7.16
N ALA A 43 3.98 5.14 -7.84
CA ALA A 43 3.42 6.49 -7.86
C ALA A 43 2.98 6.92 -6.45
N VAL A 44 2.34 6.06 -5.69
CA VAL A 44 1.95 6.36 -4.31
C VAL A 44 3.18 6.56 -3.42
N LEU A 45 4.20 5.70 -3.56
CA LEU A 45 5.41 5.79 -2.76
C LEU A 45 6.22 7.07 -3.04
N SER A 46 6.09 7.63 -4.24
CA SER A 46 6.80 8.86 -4.63
C SER A 46 5.99 10.14 -4.43
N ASP A 47 4.69 10.05 -4.12
CA ASP A 47 3.82 11.22 -3.98
C ASP A 47 2.87 11.02 -2.81
N ARG A 48 3.16 11.68 -1.69
CA ARG A 48 2.38 11.59 -0.47
C ARG A 48 0.95 12.13 -0.60
N GLU A 49 0.68 12.93 -1.60
CA GLU A 49 -0.68 13.44 -1.84
C GLU A 49 -1.61 12.34 -2.36
N LYS A 50 -1.06 11.31 -3.02
CA LYS A 50 -1.84 10.17 -3.50
C LYS A 50 -2.23 9.21 -2.38
N GLY A 51 -1.40 9.12 -1.36
CA GLY A 51 -1.61 8.20 -0.24
C GLY A 51 -0.32 7.87 0.46
N ARG A 52 -0.41 6.96 1.42
CA ARG A 52 0.72 6.56 2.23
C ARG A 52 0.62 5.07 2.57
N TYR A 53 1.69 4.33 2.28
CA TYR A 53 1.79 2.93 2.66
C TYR A 53 2.58 2.76 3.96
N TRP A 54 2.08 1.88 4.81
CA TRP A 54 2.76 1.40 6.01
C TRP A 54 3.02 -0.08 5.83
N VAL A 55 4.15 -0.54 6.34
CA VAL A 55 4.53 -1.96 6.30
C VAL A 55 4.70 -2.46 7.72
N ALA A 56 4.15 -3.63 8.01
CA ALA A 56 4.39 -4.34 9.25
C ALA A 56 5.46 -5.40 9.01
N ASP A 57 6.60 -5.23 9.67
CA ASP A 57 7.67 -6.24 9.67
C ASP A 57 7.51 -7.13 10.90
N ILE A 58 7.63 -8.44 10.70
CA ILE A 58 7.69 -9.42 11.78
C ILE A 58 9.06 -10.07 11.70
N ASP A 59 9.85 -9.88 12.75
CA ASP A 59 11.21 -10.41 12.83
C ASP A 59 12.07 -10.05 11.62
N GLY A 60 11.91 -8.82 11.12
CA GLY A 60 12.66 -8.27 10.00
C GLY A 60 12.09 -8.57 8.62
N GLU A 61 11.01 -9.32 8.53
CA GLU A 61 10.37 -9.65 7.26
C GLU A 61 9.02 -8.96 7.14
N ALA A 62 8.74 -8.38 5.97
CA ALA A 62 7.46 -7.73 5.70
C ALA A 62 6.34 -8.77 5.69
N ALA A 63 5.36 -8.60 6.56
CA ALA A 63 4.26 -9.54 6.76
C ALA A 63 2.88 -8.93 6.50
N GLY A 64 2.79 -7.60 6.42
CA GLY A 64 1.53 -6.92 6.18
C GLY A 64 1.73 -5.51 5.68
N GLN A 65 0.65 -4.90 5.20
CA GLN A 65 0.69 -3.54 4.68
C GLN A 65 -0.66 -2.86 4.84
N LEU A 66 -0.64 -1.52 4.88
CA LEU A 66 -1.81 -0.67 4.95
C LEU A 66 -1.63 0.52 4.03
N LEU A 67 -2.61 0.78 3.19
CA LEU A 67 -2.67 2.00 2.39
C LEU A 67 -3.68 2.96 3.01
N VAL A 68 -3.23 4.19 3.25
CA VAL A 68 -4.09 5.30 3.69
C VAL A 68 -4.16 6.31 2.56
N THR A 69 -5.37 6.66 2.16
CA THR A 69 -5.61 7.71 1.18
C THR A 69 -6.38 8.85 1.81
N TYR A 70 -6.45 9.97 1.11
CA TYR A 70 -7.10 11.16 1.62
C TYR A 70 -8.37 11.42 0.83
N GLU A 71 -9.43 11.79 1.54
CA GLU A 71 -10.70 12.10 0.95
C GLU A 71 -11.17 13.45 1.49
N TRP A 72 -11.60 14.33 0.59
CA TRP A 72 -12.12 15.63 0.99
C TRP A 72 -13.58 15.51 1.42
N SER A 73 -13.91 16.11 2.57
CA SER A 73 -15.28 16.22 3.04
C SER A 73 -15.75 17.66 2.97
N ASP A 74 -16.75 17.94 2.15
CA ASP A 74 -17.36 19.26 2.09
C ASP A 74 -18.15 19.59 3.37
N TRP A 75 -18.65 18.57 4.06
CA TRP A 75 -19.33 18.74 5.36
C TRP A 75 -18.37 19.22 6.45
N ARG A 76 -17.11 18.83 6.38
CA ARG A 76 -16.08 19.21 7.35
C ARG A 76 -15.17 20.31 6.85
N ASN A 77 -15.26 20.65 5.58
CA ASN A 77 -14.33 21.57 4.92
C ASN A 77 -12.87 21.14 5.16
N GLY A 78 -12.60 19.83 5.01
CA GLY A 78 -11.28 19.28 5.27
C GLY A 78 -11.17 17.83 4.83
N MET A 79 -10.00 17.26 5.06
CA MET A 79 -9.73 15.85 4.79
C MET A 79 -10.37 14.95 5.84
N ILE A 80 -10.81 13.81 5.38
CA ILE A 80 -11.31 12.75 6.25
C ILE A 80 -10.13 11.93 6.75
#